data_a3e554b91332494e241c3e4cfbbfd87a
#
_entry.id   a3e554b91332494e241c3e4cfbbfd87a
#
_cell.length_a   1.000
_cell.length_b   1.000
_cell.length_c   1.000
_cell.angle_alpha   90.00
_cell.angle_beta   90.00
_cell.angle_gamma   90.00
#
_symmetry.space_group_name_H-M   'P 1'
#
loop_
_entity.id
_entity.type
_entity.pdbx_description
1 polymer ?
#
loop_
_entity_poly.entity_id
_entity_poly.type
_entity_poly.pdbx_seq_one_letter_code
_entity_poly.pdbx_strand_id
1 'polypeptide(L)'
;HIGALRLMAAVVSLAFAAYLLPGLWGAPLRSVSAFTPPLSTQDFNLYEAGKFVKYDDFDEGMEAAKKMEKPVFLDFSGYGCVNCRKMEAAVFENAKVKDLIEREFVMITLMTDDKQELPSMIEQKINGKDVKLRTYGDLWSFLQQYKFGANSQPYYVVLDNEGGLLSGPYYYDEDVSKFVKFLKAGVTKYNVKNEER
;
A
#
# COMPACT_ATOMS: atom_id res chain seq x y z
N HIS A 1 -44.43 -2.05 25.44
CA HIS A 1 -43.28 -2.86 25.92
C HIS A 1 -42.36 -3.22 24.74
N ILE A 2 -41.11 -2.76 24.79
CA ILE A 2 -40.09 -3.16 23.83
C ILE A 2 -39.67 -4.60 24.19
N GLY A 3 -39.87 -5.54 23.29
CA GLY A 3 -39.44 -6.93 23.52
C GLY A 3 -37.92 -7.00 23.68
N ALA A 4 -37.44 -7.95 24.51
CA ALA A 4 -35.98 -8.11 24.80
C ALA A 4 -35.11 -8.17 23.53
N LEU A 5 -35.58 -8.84 22.48
CA LEU A 5 -34.85 -8.96 21.20
C LEU A 5 -34.66 -7.59 20.52
N ARG A 6 -35.72 -6.73 20.55
CA ARG A 6 -35.61 -5.37 19.98
C ARG A 6 -34.66 -4.49 20.79
N LEU A 7 -34.67 -4.62 22.11
CA LEU A 7 -33.75 -3.90 22.98
C LEU A 7 -32.31 -4.34 22.71
N MET A 8 -32.04 -5.65 22.60
CA MET A 8 -30.72 -6.17 22.28
C MET A 8 -30.23 -5.67 20.91
N ALA A 9 -31.09 -5.72 19.88
CA ALA A 9 -30.75 -5.20 18.56
C ALA A 9 -30.40 -3.72 18.59
N ALA A 10 -31.17 -2.90 19.33
CA ALA A 10 -30.90 -1.47 19.48
C ALA A 10 -29.55 -1.22 20.19
N VAL A 11 -29.25 -1.94 21.26
CA VAL A 11 -27.97 -1.81 21.98
C VAL A 11 -26.78 -2.19 21.09
N VAL A 12 -26.88 -3.30 20.36
CA VAL A 12 -25.81 -3.73 19.42
C VAL A 12 -25.60 -2.70 18.32
N SER A 13 -26.70 -2.19 17.72
CA SER A 13 -26.60 -1.16 16.67
C SER A 13 -25.98 0.14 17.17
N LEU A 14 -26.35 0.60 18.38
CA LEU A 14 -25.76 1.79 18.99
C LEU A 14 -24.29 1.59 19.35
N ALA A 15 -23.93 0.44 19.88
CA ALA A 15 -22.53 0.12 20.18
C ALA A 15 -21.67 0.09 18.90
N PHE A 16 -22.21 -0.50 17.83
CA PHE A 16 -21.53 -0.51 16.53
C PHE A 16 -21.41 0.91 15.94
N ALA A 17 -22.46 1.71 16.00
CA ALA A 17 -22.41 3.11 15.57
C ALA A 17 -21.38 3.92 16.37
N ALA A 18 -21.32 3.76 17.69
CA ALA A 18 -20.32 4.39 18.55
C ALA A 18 -18.89 3.94 18.20
N TYR A 19 -18.70 2.66 17.86
CA TYR A 19 -17.41 2.13 17.40
C TYR A 19 -16.96 2.76 16.07
N LEU A 20 -17.89 3.10 15.17
CA LEU A 20 -17.56 3.71 13.87
C LEU A 20 -17.24 5.22 13.96
N LEU A 21 -17.73 5.92 15.00
CA LEU A 21 -17.58 7.38 15.13
C LEU A 21 -16.12 7.85 14.99
N PRO A 22 -15.12 7.25 15.69
CA PRO A 22 -13.73 7.69 15.55
C PRO A 22 -13.18 7.56 14.11
N GLY A 23 -13.72 6.63 13.31
CA GLY A 23 -13.37 6.46 11.91
C GLY A 23 -13.70 7.65 11.03
N LEU A 24 -14.67 8.49 11.42
CA LEU A 24 -14.98 9.73 10.70
C LEU A 24 -13.83 10.75 10.75
N TRP A 25 -12.94 10.63 11.72
CA TRP A 25 -11.74 11.46 11.89
C TRP A 25 -10.44 10.72 11.58
N GLY A 26 -10.53 9.58 10.87
CA GLY A 26 -9.37 8.83 10.40
C GLY A 26 -8.79 7.82 11.39
N ALA A 27 -9.48 7.52 12.50
CA ALA A 27 -9.02 6.47 13.41
C ALA A 27 -9.06 5.10 12.71
N PRO A 28 -8.01 4.26 12.85
CA PRO A 28 -7.97 2.94 12.22
C PRO A 28 -9.02 2.01 12.85
N LEU A 29 -10.06 1.67 12.09
CA LEU A 29 -11.14 0.79 12.49
C LEU A 29 -10.77 -0.68 12.20
N ARG A 30 -9.88 -1.26 13.02
CA ARG A 30 -9.28 -2.60 12.78
C ARG A 30 -10.31 -3.70 12.50
N SER A 31 -11.42 -3.73 13.24
CA SER A 31 -12.44 -4.80 13.09
C SER A 31 -13.23 -4.73 11.78
N VAL A 32 -13.27 -3.58 11.12
CA VAL A 32 -13.99 -3.36 9.86
C VAL A 32 -13.08 -2.81 8.75
N SER A 33 -11.78 -2.83 8.96
CA SER A 33 -10.77 -2.28 8.02
C SER A 33 -10.91 -2.81 6.59
N ALA A 34 -11.40 -4.04 6.45
CA ALA A 34 -11.67 -4.66 5.15
C ALA A 34 -12.75 -3.93 4.31
N PHE A 35 -13.61 -3.14 4.96
CA PHE A 35 -14.76 -2.46 4.34
C PHE A 35 -14.61 -0.94 4.34
N THR A 36 -13.56 -0.41 4.97
CA THR A 36 -13.30 1.03 4.99
C THR A 36 -12.43 1.43 3.79
N PRO A 37 -12.65 2.64 3.23
CA PRO A 37 -11.76 3.16 2.19
C PRO A 37 -10.34 3.35 2.75
N PRO A 38 -9.32 3.42 1.87
CA PRO A 38 -7.95 3.72 2.29
C PRO A 38 -7.89 4.99 3.14
N LEU A 39 -7.09 4.98 4.21
CA LEU A 39 -6.92 6.16 5.08
C LEU A 39 -6.39 7.37 4.31
N SER A 40 -5.64 7.14 3.23
CA SER A 40 -5.12 8.18 2.33
C SER A 40 -6.18 8.89 1.49
N THR A 41 -7.39 8.33 1.37
CA THR A 41 -8.50 8.93 0.58
C THR A 41 -9.46 9.75 1.43
N GLN A 42 -9.21 9.89 2.74
CA GLN A 42 -10.05 10.67 3.65
C GLN A 42 -9.66 12.15 3.58
N ASP A 43 -10.65 13.02 3.31
CA ASP A 43 -10.45 14.47 3.22
C ASP A 43 -10.07 15.11 4.55
N PHE A 44 -10.45 14.48 5.67
CA PHE A 44 -10.20 14.98 7.00
C PHE A 44 -9.72 13.87 7.93
N ASN A 45 -8.44 13.91 8.29
CA ASN A 45 -7.83 12.95 9.19
C ASN A 45 -7.13 13.65 10.35
N LEU A 46 -7.69 13.50 11.58
CA LEU A 46 -7.09 14.02 12.82
C LEU A 46 -6.02 13.09 13.39
N TYR A 47 -6.07 11.83 13.05
CA TYR A 47 -5.01 10.89 13.36
C TYR A 47 -3.99 11.05 12.26
N GLU A 48 -2.88 11.72 12.51
CA GLU A 48 -1.74 11.69 11.62
C GLU A 48 -1.26 10.24 11.52
N ALA A 49 -1.92 9.48 10.66
CA ALA A 49 -1.29 8.31 10.07
C ALA A 49 -0.01 8.86 9.47
N GLY A 50 1.15 8.38 9.95
CA GLY A 50 2.43 8.97 9.64
C GLY A 50 2.50 9.41 8.21
N LYS A 51 2.91 10.63 8.01
CA LYS A 51 3.15 11.19 6.69
C LYS A 51 4.36 10.48 6.10
N PHE A 52 4.16 9.20 5.70
CA PHE A 52 5.09 8.64 4.73
C PHE A 52 5.06 9.59 3.54
N VAL A 53 6.21 10.05 3.09
CA VAL A 53 6.30 10.63 1.76
C VAL A 53 5.94 9.51 0.81
N LYS A 54 4.68 9.51 0.38
CA LYS A 54 4.08 8.45 -0.41
C LYS A 54 3.85 9.00 -1.81
N TYR A 55 4.42 8.31 -2.77
CA TYR A 55 4.22 8.59 -4.18
C TYR A 55 3.19 7.60 -4.74
N ASP A 56 2.33 8.06 -5.64
CA ASP A 56 1.35 7.28 -6.38
C ASP A 56 1.73 7.11 -7.87
N ASP A 57 2.86 7.70 -8.25
CA ASP A 57 3.51 7.51 -9.54
C ASP A 57 4.88 6.84 -9.38
N PHE A 58 5.16 5.87 -10.24
CA PHE A 58 6.40 5.08 -10.15
C PHE A 58 7.65 5.90 -10.47
N ASP A 59 7.60 6.68 -11.54
CA ASP A 59 8.78 7.42 -12.02
C ASP A 59 9.09 8.58 -11.07
N GLU A 60 8.07 9.30 -10.59
CA GLU A 60 8.22 10.37 -9.61
C GLU A 60 8.81 9.85 -8.30
N GLY A 61 8.29 8.73 -7.81
CA GLY A 61 8.79 8.10 -6.59
C GLY A 61 10.24 7.59 -6.74
N MET A 62 10.61 7.03 -7.88
CA MET A 62 11.98 6.59 -8.17
C MET A 62 12.96 7.78 -8.23
N GLU A 63 12.55 8.90 -8.85
CA GLU A 63 13.37 10.11 -8.86
C GLU A 63 13.59 10.68 -7.45
N ALA A 64 12.53 10.69 -6.64
CA ALA A 64 12.61 11.13 -5.26
C ALA A 64 13.53 10.23 -4.43
N ALA A 65 13.44 8.92 -4.58
CA ALA A 65 14.29 7.95 -3.92
C ALA A 65 15.78 8.15 -4.28
N LYS A 66 16.04 8.43 -5.54
CA LYS A 66 17.41 8.74 -6.01
C LYS A 66 17.94 10.03 -5.40
N LYS A 67 17.12 11.08 -5.32
CA LYS A 67 17.51 12.36 -4.70
C LYS A 67 17.73 12.24 -3.19
N MET A 68 16.98 11.39 -2.52
CA MET A 68 17.06 11.14 -1.08
C MET A 68 18.11 10.08 -0.70
N GLU A 69 18.71 9.41 -1.67
CA GLU A 69 19.63 8.29 -1.46
C GLU A 69 19.03 7.19 -0.58
N LYS A 70 17.75 6.86 -0.81
CA LYS A 70 17.01 5.85 -0.07
C LYS A 70 16.51 4.74 -1.00
N PRO A 71 16.42 3.49 -0.51
CA PRO A 71 15.75 2.43 -1.25
C PRO A 71 14.25 2.72 -1.38
N VAL A 72 13.62 2.12 -2.38
CA VAL A 72 12.19 2.21 -2.62
C VAL A 72 11.47 1.05 -1.97
N PHE A 73 10.45 1.34 -1.18
CA PHE A 73 9.44 0.37 -0.77
C PHE A 73 8.23 0.50 -1.72
N LEU A 74 8.10 -0.47 -2.64
CA LEU A 74 7.05 -0.49 -3.65
C LEU A 74 5.91 -1.40 -3.21
N ASP A 75 4.72 -0.83 -3.14
CA ASP A 75 3.46 -1.44 -2.75
C ASP A 75 2.48 -1.45 -3.94
N PHE A 76 2.17 -2.64 -4.47
CA PHE A 76 1.05 -2.81 -5.38
C PHE A 76 -0.20 -3.11 -4.58
N SER A 77 -1.10 -2.14 -4.57
CA SER A 77 -2.33 -2.12 -3.79
C SER A 77 -3.56 -1.99 -4.69
N GLY A 78 -4.73 -1.84 -4.08
CA GLY A 78 -5.98 -1.55 -4.79
C GLY A 78 -7.01 -0.92 -3.87
N TYR A 79 -7.86 -0.06 -4.41
CA TYR A 79 -8.95 0.57 -3.67
C TYR A 79 -9.95 -0.47 -3.12
N GLY A 80 -10.23 -1.51 -3.92
CA GLY A 80 -11.09 -2.64 -3.54
C GLY A 80 -10.38 -3.78 -2.82
N CYS A 81 -9.10 -3.66 -2.51
CA CYS A 81 -8.30 -4.75 -1.97
C CYS A 81 -8.47 -4.91 -0.45
N VAL A 82 -9.30 -5.86 -0.04
CA VAL A 82 -9.55 -6.20 1.38
C VAL A 82 -8.26 -6.54 2.13
N ASN A 83 -7.39 -7.36 1.55
CA ASN A 83 -6.14 -7.76 2.18
C ASN A 83 -5.15 -6.60 2.33
N CYS A 84 -5.16 -5.64 1.39
CA CYS A 84 -4.36 -4.43 1.49
C CYS A 84 -4.80 -3.59 2.70
N ARG A 85 -6.12 -3.42 2.90
CA ARG A 85 -6.69 -2.71 4.07
C ARG A 85 -6.32 -3.38 5.39
N LYS A 86 -6.30 -4.72 5.42
CA LYS A 86 -5.85 -5.48 6.61
C LYS A 86 -4.37 -5.26 6.89
N MET A 87 -3.52 -5.28 5.86
CA MET A 87 -2.09 -5.00 6.01
C MET A 87 -1.83 -3.58 6.52
N GLU A 88 -2.53 -2.59 5.98
CA GLU A 88 -2.43 -1.20 6.46
C GLU A 88 -2.79 -1.09 7.94
N ALA A 89 -3.92 -1.67 8.34
CA ALA A 89 -4.40 -1.58 9.72
C ALA A 89 -3.58 -2.39 10.73
N ALA A 90 -3.06 -3.56 10.35
CA ALA A 90 -2.38 -4.48 11.26
C ALA A 90 -0.85 -4.31 11.25
N VAL A 91 -0.28 -4.01 10.07
CA VAL A 91 1.17 -4.02 9.87
C VAL A 91 1.72 -2.60 9.72
N PHE A 92 1.14 -1.77 8.83
CA PHE A 92 1.70 -0.44 8.56
C PHE A 92 1.48 0.54 9.72
N GLU A 93 0.36 0.39 10.46
CA GLU A 93 0.11 1.18 11.67
C GLU A 93 0.94 0.72 12.90
N ASN A 94 1.71 -0.35 12.76
CA ASN A 94 2.64 -0.73 13.82
C ASN A 94 3.79 0.27 13.92
N ALA A 95 4.04 0.83 15.10
CA ALA A 95 5.03 1.87 15.32
C ALA A 95 6.44 1.51 14.78
N LYS A 96 6.86 0.24 14.88
CA LYS A 96 8.17 -0.21 14.39
C LYS A 96 8.24 -0.22 12.86
N VAL A 97 7.15 -0.63 12.19
CA VAL A 97 7.07 -0.66 10.72
C VAL A 97 7.04 0.76 10.18
N LYS A 98 6.18 1.58 10.77
CA LYS A 98 6.01 2.99 10.43
C LYS A 98 7.33 3.75 10.52
N ASP A 99 7.99 3.71 11.68
CA ASP A 99 9.29 4.34 11.91
C ASP A 99 10.36 3.86 10.90
N LEU A 100 10.38 2.55 10.59
CA LEU A 100 11.33 1.98 9.64
C LEU A 100 11.08 2.48 8.21
N ILE A 101 9.81 2.52 7.77
CA ILE A 101 9.47 3.01 6.43
C ILE A 101 9.80 4.51 6.32
N GLU A 102 9.41 5.32 7.29
CA GLU A 102 9.65 6.79 7.28
C GLU A 102 11.14 7.14 7.22
N ARG A 103 11.96 6.43 8.00
CA ARG A 103 13.38 6.75 8.07
C ARG A 103 14.19 6.21 6.91
N GLU A 104 13.90 5.00 6.46
CA GLU A 104 14.80 4.25 5.57
C GLU A 104 14.34 4.21 4.12
N PHE A 105 13.07 4.52 3.82
CA PHE A 105 12.52 4.29 2.49
C PHE A 105 11.86 5.54 1.90
N VAL A 106 11.77 5.55 0.57
CA VAL A 106 10.74 6.26 -0.17
C VAL A 106 9.66 5.25 -0.51
N MET A 107 8.41 5.51 -0.11
CA MET A 107 7.29 4.63 -0.36
C MET A 107 6.59 5.02 -1.65
N ILE A 108 6.38 4.04 -2.52
CA ILE A 108 5.55 4.15 -3.73
C ILE A 108 4.39 3.18 -3.59
N THR A 109 3.15 3.67 -3.71
CA THR A 109 1.96 2.81 -3.71
C THR A 109 1.21 2.97 -5.01
N LEU A 110 1.08 1.88 -5.75
CA LEU A 110 0.46 1.82 -7.07
C LEU A 110 -0.86 1.07 -6.99
N MET A 111 -1.97 1.78 -7.25
CA MET A 111 -3.31 1.22 -7.22
C MET A 111 -3.63 0.52 -8.54
N THR A 112 -3.56 -0.80 -8.57
CA THR A 112 -3.72 -1.60 -9.80
C THR A 112 -5.17 -1.70 -10.28
N ASP A 113 -6.13 -1.20 -9.51
CA ASP A 113 -7.54 -1.07 -9.87
C ASP A 113 -7.99 0.38 -10.10
N ASP A 114 -7.03 1.32 -10.24
CA ASP A 114 -7.31 2.71 -10.51
C ASP A 114 -8.01 2.89 -11.87
N LYS A 115 -9.13 3.61 -11.87
CA LYS A 115 -9.94 3.90 -13.05
C LYS A 115 -9.64 5.25 -13.70
N GLN A 116 -8.73 6.02 -13.11
CA GLN A 116 -8.31 7.30 -13.69
C GLN A 116 -7.65 7.04 -15.05
N GLU A 117 -8.10 7.76 -16.07
CA GLU A 117 -7.57 7.63 -17.43
C GLU A 117 -6.16 8.23 -17.52
N LEU A 118 -5.30 7.57 -18.29
CA LEU A 118 -3.99 8.11 -18.65
C LEU A 118 -4.16 9.33 -19.57
N PRO A 119 -3.25 10.31 -19.52
CA PRO A 119 -3.28 11.48 -20.43
C PRO A 119 -3.26 11.10 -21.91
N SER A 120 -2.68 9.94 -22.23
CA SER A 120 -2.70 9.33 -23.56
C SER A 120 -2.69 7.81 -23.42
N MET A 121 -3.43 7.12 -24.29
CA MET A 121 -3.42 5.67 -24.34
C MET A 121 -2.03 5.16 -24.76
N ILE A 122 -1.50 4.19 -24.03
CA ILE A 122 -0.22 3.54 -24.33
C ILE A 122 -0.50 2.22 -25.05
N GLU A 123 0.04 2.07 -26.25
CA GLU A 123 -0.02 0.81 -26.99
C GLU A 123 1.35 0.13 -26.94
N GLN A 124 1.37 -1.11 -26.44
CA GLN A 124 2.60 -1.91 -26.34
C GLN A 124 2.38 -3.26 -27.05
N LYS A 125 3.38 -3.72 -27.79
CA LYS A 125 3.34 -5.05 -28.42
C LYS A 125 4.15 -6.04 -27.60
N ILE A 126 3.49 -7.01 -26.98
CA ILE A 126 4.11 -8.00 -26.11
C ILE A 126 3.78 -9.40 -26.58
N ASN A 127 4.81 -10.20 -26.82
CA ASN A 127 4.66 -11.57 -27.32
C ASN A 127 3.72 -11.65 -28.55
N GLY A 128 3.77 -10.64 -29.44
CA GLY A 128 2.95 -10.58 -30.64
C GLY A 128 1.50 -10.12 -30.43
N LYS A 129 1.11 -9.79 -29.19
CA LYS A 129 -0.22 -9.24 -28.85
C LYS A 129 -0.15 -7.74 -28.59
N ASP A 130 -1.08 -7.00 -29.13
CA ASP A 130 -1.23 -5.58 -28.84
C ASP A 130 -1.92 -5.40 -27.48
N VAL A 131 -1.24 -4.79 -26.53
CA VAL A 131 -1.76 -4.45 -25.21
C VAL A 131 -2.04 -2.94 -25.18
N LYS A 132 -3.26 -2.57 -24.78
CA LYS A 132 -3.69 -1.18 -24.69
C LYS A 132 -3.89 -0.82 -23.22
N LEU A 133 -3.08 0.12 -22.72
CA LEU A 133 -3.20 0.65 -21.38
C LEU A 133 -3.95 1.97 -21.45
N ARG A 134 -5.08 2.06 -20.77
CA ARG A 134 -5.97 3.24 -20.79
C ARG A 134 -6.04 3.96 -19.48
N THR A 135 -5.86 3.22 -18.38
CA THR A 135 -5.96 3.73 -17.01
C THR A 135 -4.63 3.57 -16.27
N TYR A 136 -4.45 4.31 -15.20
CA TYR A 136 -3.31 4.09 -14.29
C TYR A 136 -3.31 2.67 -13.72
N GLY A 137 -4.47 2.10 -13.41
CA GLY A 137 -4.58 0.71 -12.98
C GLY A 137 -4.08 -0.28 -14.04
N ASP A 138 -4.37 -0.05 -15.34
CA ASP A 138 -3.81 -0.86 -16.42
C ASP A 138 -2.28 -0.75 -16.45
N LEU A 139 -1.75 0.48 -16.30
CA LEU A 139 -0.31 0.74 -16.31
C LEU A 139 0.40 0.04 -15.15
N TRP A 140 -0.14 0.15 -13.93
CA TRP A 140 0.47 -0.46 -12.75
C TRP A 140 0.34 -1.99 -12.74
N SER A 141 -0.78 -2.52 -13.19
CA SER A 141 -0.94 -3.98 -13.38
C SER A 141 0.04 -4.51 -14.42
N PHE A 142 0.22 -3.77 -15.49
CA PHE A 142 1.19 -4.08 -16.53
C PHE A 142 2.62 -4.06 -16.00
N LEU A 143 3.00 -3.00 -15.26
CA LEU A 143 4.32 -2.90 -14.62
C LEU A 143 4.59 -4.08 -13.68
N GLN A 144 3.60 -4.46 -12.86
CA GLN A 144 3.72 -5.60 -11.95
C GLN A 144 3.95 -6.91 -12.72
N GLN A 145 3.13 -7.14 -13.73
CA GLN A 145 3.22 -8.37 -14.51
C GLN A 145 4.50 -8.46 -15.33
N TYR A 146 4.89 -7.35 -15.97
CA TYR A 146 6.07 -7.34 -16.86
C TYR A 146 7.39 -7.37 -16.08
N LYS A 147 7.50 -6.54 -15.03
CA LYS A 147 8.75 -6.41 -14.26
C LYS A 147 8.95 -7.53 -13.24
N PHE A 148 7.87 -8.00 -12.61
CA PHE A 148 7.96 -8.94 -11.48
C PHE A 148 7.29 -10.30 -11.76
N GLY A 149 6.64 -10.48 -12.91
CA GLY A 149 5.95 -11.71 -13.27
C GLY A 149 4.74 -12.03 -12.37
N ALA A 150 4.18 -11.01 -11.71
CA ALA A 150 3.13 -11.16 -10.72
C ALA A 150 1.87 -10.37 -11.10
N ASN A 151 0.72 -10.84 -10.61
CA ASN A 151 -0.56 -10.15 -10.71
C ASN A 151 -1.35 -10.45 -9.44
N SER A 152 -0.96 -9.83 -8.32
CA SER A 152 -1.55 -10.09 -7.00
C SER A 152 -1.52 -8.84 -6.13
N GLN A 153 -2.48 -8.73 -5.22
CA GLN A 153 -2.61 -7.66 -4.24
C GLN A 153 -2.91 -8.25 -2.85
N PRO A 154 -2.26 -7.77 -1.79
CA PRO A 154 -1.09 -6.89 -1.82
C PRO A 154 0.17 -7.58 -2.36
N TYR A 155 1.09 -6.81 -2.93
CA TYR A 155 2.39 -7.29 -3.38
C TYR A 155 3.45 -6.24 -3.07
N TYR A 156 4.46 -6.63 -2.30
CA TYR A 156 5.49 -5.72 -1.81
C TYR A 156 6.87 -6.15 -2.25
N VAL A 157 7.67 -5.19 -2.69
CA VAL A 157 9.09 -5.37 -3.01
C VAL A 157 9.91 -4.17 -2.54
N VAL A 158 11.19 -4.40 -2.31
CA VAL A 158 12.16 -3.32 -2.09
C VAL A 158 13.07 -3.23 -3.29
N LEU A 159 13.24 -2.02 -3.84
CA LEU A 159 14.05 -1.74 -5.00
C LEU A 159 15.20 -0.79 -4.65
N ASP A 160 16.27 -0.87 -5.44
CA ASP A 160 17.30 0.17 -5.48
C ASP A 160 16.88 1.35 -6.39
N ASN A 161 17.74 2.37 -6.51
CA ASN A 161 17.45 3.58 -7.28
C ASN A 161 17.51 3.38 -8.81
N GLU A 162 17.93 2.22 -9.30
CA GLU A 162 17.85 1.81 -10.71
C GLU A 162 16.66 0.85 -10.98
N GLY A 163 15.84 0.58 -9.96
CA GLY A 163 14.71 -0.34 -10.05
C GLY A 163 15.10 -1.81 -9.97
N GLY A 164 16.31 -2.14 -9.51
CA GLY A 164 16.75 -3.50 -9.22
C GLY A 164 16.12 -4.04 -7.93
N LEU A 165 15.76 -5.33 -7.93
CA LEU A 165 15.12 -5.98 -6.78
C LEU A 165 16.15 -6.24 -5.66
N LEU A 166 15.91 -5.67 -4.48
CA LEU A 166 16.72 -5.88 -3.28
C LEU A 166 16.08 -6.91 -2.34
N SER A 167 14.76 -6.86 -2.13
CA SER A 167 14.04 -7.77 -1.23
C SER A 167 12.62 -8.02 -1.71
N GLY A 168 12.08 -9.19 -1.42
CA GLY A 168 10.73 -9.62 -1.79
C GLY A 168 10.73 -10.68 -2.89
N PRO A 169 9.55 -11.05 -3.41
CA PRO A 169 8.26 -10.47 -3.07
C PRO A 169 7.76 -10.84 -1.66
N TYR A 170 7.00 -9.95 -1.05
CA TYR A 170 6.24 -10.19 0.17
C TYR A 170 4.75 -10.02 -0.16
N TYR A 171 3.93 -10.93 0.35
CA TYR A 171 2.49 -10.99 0.10
C TYR A 171 1.71 -10.69 1.38
N TYR A 172 0.41 -10.94 1.36
CA TYR A 172 -0.43 -10.82 2.54
C TYR A 172 0.04 -11.77 3.66
N ASP A 173 0.57 -11.20 4.72
CA ASP A 173 0.91 -11.87 5.99
C ASP A 173 0.96 -10.77 7.08
N GLU A 174 0.05 -10.82 8.05
CA GLU A 174 -0.06 -9.82 9.13
C GLU A 174 1.05 -9.94 10.20
N ASP A 175 2.02 -10.83 10.02
CA ASP A 175 3.16 -10.98 10.94
C ASP A 175 4.13 -9.79 10.81
N VAL A 176 4.00 -8.85 11.76
CA VAL A 176 4.85 -7.64 11.86
C VAL A 176 6.34 -8.00 11.89
N SER A 177 6.73 -9.10 12.56
CA SER A 177 8.15 -9.47 12.70
C SER A 177 8.73 -9.93 11.37
N LYS A 178 7.97 -10.69 10.59
CA LYS A 178 8.38 -11.10 9.24
C LYS A 178 8.46 -9.90 8.30
N PHE A 179 7.49 -8.99 8.38
CA PHE A 179 7.48 -7.78 7.57
C PHE A 179 8.69 -6.87 7.87
N VAL A 180 9.02 -6.67 9.14
CA VAL A 180 10.23 -5.94 9.55
C VAL A 180 11.50 -6.62 9.02
N LYS A 181 11.59 -7.96 9.05
CA LYS A 181 12.73 -8.68 8.47
C LYS A 181 12.85 -8.46 6.95
N PHE A 182 11.72 -8.49 6.26
CA PHE A 182 11.67 -8.22 4.81
C PHE A 182 12.19 -6.81 4.47
N LEU A 183 11.73 -5.77 5.19
CA LEU A 183 12.18 -4.39 5.00
C LEU A 183 13.68 -4.25 5.33
N LYS A 184 14.12 -4.75 6.48
CA LYS A 184 15.54 -4.68 6.89
C LYS A 184 16.48 -5.40 5.92
N ALA A 185 16.05 -6.52 5.34
CA ALA A 185 16.83 -7.21 4.31
C ALA A 185 17.05 -6.33 3.07
N GLY A 186 16.03 -5.54 2.69
CA GLY A 186 16.14 -4.56 1.62
C GLY A 186 17.15 -3.46 1.93
N VAL A 187 17.06 -2.84 3.12
CA VAL A 187 18.02 -1.80 3.57
C VAL A 187 19.45 -2.34 3.60
N THR A 188 19.65 -3.53 4.17
CA THR A 188 21.00 -4.14 4.22
C THR A 188 21.59 -4.31 2.83
N LYS A 189 20.83 -4.85 1.88
CA LYS A 189 21.33 -5.02 0.50
C LYS A 189 21.57 -3.70 -0.21
N TYR A 190 20.75 -2.69 0.08
CA TYR A 190 20.95 -1.34 -0.48
C TYR A 190 22.28 -0.74 -0.02
N ASN A 191 22.56 -0.82 1.28
CA ASN A 191 23.79 -0.29 1.86
C ASN A 191 25.04 -1.01 1.31
N VAL A 192 25.02 -2.35 1.27
CA VAL A 192 26.14 -3.13 0.68
C VAL A 192 26.37 -2.73 -0.77
N LYS A 193 25.32 -2.60 -1.58
CA LYS A 193 25.44 -2.21 -2.98
C LYS A 193 26.04 -0.81 -3.17
N ASN A 194 25.75 0.12 -2.26
CA ASN A 194 26.27 1.48 -2.32
C ASN A 194 27.71 1.59 -1.80
N GLU A 195 28.13 0.71 -0.89
CA GLU A 195 29.54 0.61 -0.43
C GLU A 195 30.48 0.04 -1.50
N GLU A 196 29.95 -0.74 -2.45
CA GLU A 196 30.71 -1.34 -3.56
C GLU A 196 30.86 -0.40 -4.77
N ARG A 197 30.24 0.80 -4.74
CA ARG A 197 30.29 1.82 -5.81
C ARG A 197 31.33 2.90 -5.53
#